data_c13689fd406f13660eb87c90920268a7
#
_entry.id   c13689fd406f13660eb87c90920268a7
#
_cell.length_a   1.000
_cell.length_b   1.000
_cell.length_c   1.000
_cell.angle_alpha   90.00
_cell.angle_beta   90.00
_cell.angle_gamma   90.00
#
_symmetry.space_group_name_H-M   'P 1'
#
loop_
_entity.id
_entity.type
_entity.pdbx_description
1 polymer ?
#
loop_
_entity_poly.entity_id
_entity_poly.type
_entity_poly.pdbx_seq_one_letter_code
_entity_poly.pdbx_strand_id
1 'polypeptide(L)'
;GYGIYLEENRGIKQMINFTVGPVQSCDAVRAIGAEDVPYFRTSEFSEVMLENERLVLKFSGATKDSRCVFITGSGTASMEAAIMNILTPEDRALVVNGGSFGDRFCKLCDIHNIPYDAIKLETGRQLRESDIEAVAKDKKYTAFIVNKHETSTGVHYDMALISDYCKRNNLLLIVDNISSFLCDDFNMSELGADV
;
A
#
# COMPACT_ATOMS: atom_id res chain seq x y z
N GLY A 1 16.94 17.38 -8.60
CA GLY A 1 17.39 15.99 -8.67
C GLY A 1 17.92 15.56 -7.31
N TYR A 2 17.41 14.45 -6.76
CA TYR A 2 17.72 13.95 -5.41
C TYR A 2 18.79 12.83 -5.46
N GLY A 3 19.83 12.98 -6.30
CA GLY A 3 20.92 12.02 -6.39
C GLY A 3 22.25 12.59 -5.93
N ILE A 4 23.06 11.79 -5.23
CA ILE A 4 24.44 12.07 -4.92
C ILE A 4 25.31 11.27 -5.91
N TYR A 5 26.25 11.97 -6.58
CA TYR A 5 27.20 11.33 -7.46
C TYR A 5 28.48 11.05 -6.68
N LEU A 6 28.92 9.81 -6.64
CA LEU A 6 30.23 9.42 -6.12
C LEU A 6 31.22 9.36 -7.31
N GLU A 7 32.38 9.98 -7.16
CA GLU A 7 33.48 9.84 -8.11
C GLU A 7 34.27 8.56 -7.80
N GLU A 8 34.17 7.57 -8.67
CA GLU A 8 35.09 6.44 -8.63
C GLU A 8 36.28 6.66 -9.58
N ASN A 9 37.42 6.06 -9.24
CA ASN A 9 38.75 6.20 -9.89
C ASN A 9 38.82 5.84 -11.41
N ARG A 10 37.67 5.68 -12.09
CA ARG A 10 37.58 5.37 -13.52
C ARG A 10 36.62 6.28 -14.30
N GLY A 11 36.26 7.43 -13.77
CA GLY A 11 35.42 8.41 -14.48
C GLY A 11 33.95 8.04 -14.66
N ILE A 12 33.48 6.96 -14.04
CA ILE A 12 32.06 6.58 -14.01
C ILE A 12 31.44 7.21 -12.76
N LYS A 13 30.57 8.19 -12.97
CA LYS A 13 29.77 8.75 -11.89
C LYS A 13 28.66 7.77 -11.51
N GLN A 14 28.77 7.12 -10.36
CA GLN A 14 27.69 6.33 -9.80
C GLN A 14 26.72 7.25 -9.04
N MET A 15 25.48 7.31 -9.51
CA MET A 15 24.40 8.03 -8.84
C MET A 15 23.78 7.14 -7.75
N ILE A 16 23.71 7.64 -6.53
CA ILE A 16 22.90 7.02 -5.48
C ILE A 16 21.55 7.73 -5.42
N ASN A 17 20.46 6.97 -5.57
CA ASN A 17 19.11 7.47 -5.55
C ASN A 17 18.53 7.35 -4.14
N PHE A 18 18.16 8.46 -3.52
CA PHE A 18 17.53 8.52 -2.20
C PHE A 18 16.01 8.78 -2.28
N THR A 19 15.39 8.60 -3.46
CA THR A 19 13.94 8.73 -3.56
C THR A 19 13.24 7.51 -2.96
N VAL A 20 12.02 7.68 -2.49
CA VAL A 20 11.17 6.57 -1.98
C VAL A 20 10.67 5.64 -3.07
N GLY A 21 10.84 6.01 -4.32
CA GLY A 21 10.49 5.25 -5.53
C GLY A 21 10.40 6.14 -6.76
N PRO A 22 10.73 5.60 -7.96
CA PRO A 22 11.35 4.29 -8.19
C PRO A 22 12.75 4.19 -7.56
N VAL A 23 13.03 3.05 -6.93
CA VAL A 23 14.35 2.76 -6.34
C VAL A 23 15.33 2.23 -7.37
N GLN A 24 16.64 2.22 -7.02
CA GLN A 24 17.65 1.61 -7.88
C GLN A 24 17.52 0.08 -7.84
N SER A 25 17.38 -0.51 -9.02
CA SER A 25 17.41 -1.97 -9.19
C SER A 25 18.84 -2.49 -9.20
N CYS A 26 19.08 -3.67 -8.63
CA CYS A 26 20.35 -4.37 -8.73
C CYS A 26 20.59 -4.87 -10.17
N ASP A 27 21.84 -5.25 -10.46
CA ASP A 27 22.23 -5.66 -11.82
C ASP A 27 21.45 -6.87 -12.32
N ALA A 28 21.16 -7.84 -11.45
CA ALA A 28 20.38 -9.02 -11.80
C ALA A 28 18.96 -8.68 -12.26
N VAL A 29 18.29 -7.76 -11.58
CA VAL A 29 16.95 -7.29 -11.97
C VAL A 29 16.99 -6.51 -13.28
N ARG A 30 18.02 -5.65 -13.46
CA ARG A 30 18.20 -4.91 -14.72
C ARG A 30 18.49 -5.82 -15.90
N ALA A 31 19.23 -6.92 -15.69
CA ALA A 31 19.52 -7.90 -16.73
C ALA A 31 18.25 -8.56 -17.27
N ILE A 32 17.30 -8.92 -16.41
CA ILE A 32 15.98 -9.46 -16.81
C ILE A 32 15.23 -8.47 -17.70
N GLY A 33 15.28 -7.17 -17.38
CA GLY A 33 14.66 -6.12 -18.20
C GLY A 33 15.28 -5.93 -19.60
N ALA A 34 16.45 -6.52 -19.85
CA ALA A 34 17.13 -6.50 -21.15
C ALA A 34 16.84 -7.75 -21.99
N GLU A 35 16.14 -8.73 -21.48
CA GLU A 35 15.73 -9.95 -22.17
C GLU A 35 14.50 -9.69 -23.05
N ASP A 36 14.30 -10.55 -24.06
CA ASP A 36 13.10 -10.53 -24.87
C ASP A 36 11.86 -10.81 -24.03
N VAL A 37 10.78 -10.06 -24.26
CA VAL A 37 9.52 -10.23 -23.54
C VAL A 37 8.89 -11.58 -23.93
N PRO A 38 8.65 -12.50 -22.98
CA PRO A 38 8.01 -13.77 -23.28
C PRO A 38 6.54 -13.57 -23.69
N TYR A 39 6.07 -14.44 -24.58
CA TYR A 39 4.68 -14.37 -25.02
C TYR A 39 3.73 -14.76 -23.90
N PHE A 40 2.85 -13.85 -23.51
CA PHE A 40 1.99 -13.99 -22.32
C PHE A 40 0.90 -15.10 -22.39
N ARG A 41 0.63 -15.67 -23.60
CA ARG A 41 -0.35 -16.77 -23.76
C ARG A 41 0.33 -18.13 -23.84
N THR A 42 1.35 -18.35 -23.05
CA THR A 42 2.06 -19.62 -22.92
C THR A 42 1.93 -20.18 -21.50
N SER A 43 2.14 -21.50 -21.34
CA SER A 43 2.23 -22.16 -20.05
C SER A 43 3.39 -21.61 -19.21
N GLU A 44 4.52 -21.39 -19.84
CA GLU A 44 5.75 -20.87 -19.21
C GLU A 44 5.50 -19.49 -18.58
N PHE A 45 4.80 -18.60 -19.30
CA PHE A 45 4.45 -17.29 -18.75
C PHE A 45 3.44 -17.41 -17.59
N SER A 46 2.49 -18.35 -17.71
CA SER A 46 1.54 -18.62 -16.63
C SER A 46 2.23 -19.10 -15.36
N GLU A 47 3.26 -19.95 -15.48
CA GLU A 47 4.07 -20.40 -14.34
C GLU A 47 4.80 -19.24 -13.67
N VAL A 48 5.37 -18.29 -14.44
CA VAL A 48 5.99 -17.07 -13.90
C VAL A 48 4.98 -16.24 -13.10
N MET A 49 3.77 -16.06 -13.62
CA MET A 49 2.72 -15.28 -12.94
C MET A 49 2.24 -15.97 -11.65
N LEU A 50 2.06 -17.28 -11.66
CA LEU A 50 1.70 -18.05 -10.47
C LEU A 50 2.79 -18.01 -9.40
N GLU A 51 4.06 -18.08 -9.81
CA GLU A 51 5.18 -17.94 -8.87
C GLU A 51 5.25 -16.52 -8.29
N ASN A 52 5.00 -15.48 -9.09
CA ASN A 52 4.91 -14.11 -8.60
C ASN A 52 3.79 -13.96 -7.56
N GLU A 53 2.60 -14.51 -7.83
CA GLU A 53 1.50 -14.54 -6.85
C GLU A 53 1.94 -15.22 -5.56
N ARG A 54 2.51 -16.42 -5.65
CA ARG A 54 3.00 -17.17 -4.49
C ARG A 54 4.02 -16.38 -3.65
N LEU A 55 4.94 -15.69 -4.32
CA LEU A 55 5.96 -14.88 -3.64
C LEU A 55 5.34 -13.66 -2.94
N VAL A 56 4.43 -12.93 -3.60
CA VAL A 56 3.75 -11.78 -2.99
C VAL A 56 2.95 -12.23 -1.75
N LEU A 57 2.15 -13.30 -1.85
CA LEU A 57 1.39 -13.83 -0.73
C LEU A 57 2.28 -14.28 0.42
N LYS A 58 3.41 -14.93 0.11
CA LYS A 58 4.39 -15.34 1.11
C LYS A 58 5.00 -14.14 1.83
N PHE A 59 5.45 -13.13 1.09
CA PHE A 59 6.13 -11.97 1.67
C PHE A 59 5.18 -10.99 2.38
N SER A 60 3.91 -10.98 2.00
CA SER A 60 2.89 -10.21 2.72
C SER A 60 2.38 -10.91 3.98
N GLY A 61 2.74 -12.18 4.22
CA GLY A 61 2.19 -12.97 5.31
C GLY A 61 0.69 -13.24 5.16
N ALA A 62 0.20 -13.29 3.92
CA ALA A 62 -1.21 -13.55 3.62
C ALA A 62 -1.63 -14.98 3.98
N THR A 63 -2.93 -15.19 4.17
CA THR A 63 -3.48 -16.53 4.43
C THR A 63 -3.44 -17.39 3.16
N LYS A 64 -3.57 -18.71 3.32
CA LYS A 64 -3.59 -19.68 2.20
C LYS A 64 -4.75 -19.45 1.22
N ASP A 65 -5.83 -18.81 1.68
CA ASP A 65 -7.04 -18.56 0.87
C ASP A 65 -7.00 -17.20 0.17
N SER A 66 -5.94 -16.44 0.39
CA SER A 66 -5.72 -15.14 -0.25
C SER A 66 -5.32 -15.30 -1.72
N ARG A 67 -5.59 -14.28 -2.51
CA ARG A 67 -5.19 -14.19 -3.92
C ARG A 67 -4.47 -12.86 -4.17
N CYS A 68 -3.56 -12.87 -5.12
CA CYS A 68 -2.89 -11.66 -5.60
C CYS A 68 -3.37 -11.31 -7.01
N VAL A 69 -3.82 -10.09 -7.21
CA VAL A 69 -4.22 -9.57 -8.52
C VAL A 69 -3.20 -8.54 -8.99
N PHE A 70 -2.56 -8.81 -10.13
CA PHE A 70 -1.62 -7.87 -10.75
C PHE A 70 -2.36 -6.90 -11.67
N ILE A 71 -2.29 -5.62 -11.37
CA ILE A 71 -2.92 -4.56 -12.16
C ILE A 71 -1.84 -3.78 -12.89
N THR A 72 -1.94 -3.70 -14.21
CA THR A 72 -1.07 -2.84 -15.01
C THR A 72 -1.50 -1.39 -14.84
N GLY A 73 -0.75 -0.63 -14.04
CA GLY A 73 -1.06 0.75 -13.73
C GLY A 73 -0.19 1.32 -12.64
N SER A 74 -0.60 2.45 -12.08
CA SER A 74 0.05 3.08 -10.93
C SER A 74 -0.48 2.48 -9.62
N GLY A 75 0.22 2.76 -8.49
CA GLY A 75 -0.31 2.43 -7.15
C GLY A 75 -1.71 3.01 -6.91
N THR A 76 -2.02 4.17 -7.49
CA THR A 76 -3.39 4.75 -7.43
C THR A 76 -4.43 3.85 -8.09
N ALA A 77 -4.09 3.17 -9.19
CA ALA A 77 -5.00 2.21 -9.83
C ALA A 77 -5.30 1.01 -8.91
N SER A 78 -4.33 0.56 -8.13
CA SER A 78 -4.54 -0.49 -7.11
C SER A 78 -5.37 0.00 -5.94
N MET A 79 -5.15 1.23 -5.45
CA MET A 79 -5.98 1.86 -4.42
C MET A 79 -7.45 1.94 -4.88
N GLU A 80 -7.67 2.40 -6.11
CA GLU A 80 -9.01 2.50 -6.70
C GLU A 80 -9.65 1.13 -6.87
N ALA A 81 -8.91 0.15 -7.38
CA ALA A 81 -9.38 -1.22 -7.53
C ALA A 81 -9.79 -1.83 -6.18
N ALA A 82 -9.03 -1.59 -5.11
CA ALA A 82 -9.39 -2.06 -3.77
C ALA A 82 -10.73 -1.45 -3.32
N ILE A 83 -10.88 -0.13 -3.41
CA ILE A 83 -12.10 0.57 -2.97
C ILE A 83 -13.32 0.09 -3.78
N MET A 84 -13.27 0.15 -5.09
CA MET A 84 -14.44 -0.12 -5.94
C MET A 84 -14.86 -1.58 -6.00
N ASN A 85 -13.99 -2.52 -5.60
CA ASN A 85 -14.33 -3.95 -5.59
C ASN A 85 -14.75 -4.46 -4.21
N ILE A 86 -14.43 -3.75 -3.14
CA ILE A 86 -14.65 -4.19 -1.76
C ILE A 86 -15.78 -3.41 -1.10
N LEU A 87 -15.89 -2.12 -1.41
CA LEU A 87 -16.85 -1.22 -0.79
C LEU A 87 -17.97 -0.84 -1.76
N THR A 88 -19.13 -0.60 -1.18
CA THR A 88 -20.34 -0.17 -1.86
C THR A 88 -20.86 1.13 -1.24
N PRO A 89 -21.82 1.85 -1.86
CA PRO A 89 -22.45 3.02 -1.23
C PRO A 89 -23.19 2.72 0.09
N GLU A 90 -23.43 1.45 0.40
CA GLU A 90 -24.03 1.02 1.69
C GLU A 90 -22.98 0.92 2.79
N ASP A 91 -21.70 0.88 2.46
CA ASP A 91 -20.59 0.87 3.39
C ASP A 91 -20.25 2.27 3.90
N ARG A 92 -19.50 2.34 5.00
CA ARG A 92 -18.89 3.58 5.48
C ARG A 92 -17.49 3.29 5.97
N ALA A 93 -16.53 4.05 5.48
CA ALA A 93 -15.13 3.88 5.83
C ALA A 93 -14.61 4.97 6.76
N LEU A 94 -13.70 4.59 7.67
CA LEU A 94 -12.78 5.52 8.32
C LEU A 94 -11.51 5.60 7.46
N VAL A 95 -11.08 6.80 7.10
CA VAL A 95 -9.90 7.02 6.25
C VAL A 95 -8.87 7.85 7.01
N VAL A 96 -7.67 7.32 7.20
CA VAL A 96 -6.57 8.11 7.77
C VAL A 96 -6.06 9.10 6.72
N ASN A 97 -6.17 10.37 7.01
CA ASN A 97 -5.72 11.46 6.13
C ASN A 97 -4.68 12.33 6.85
N GLY A 98 -3.41 11.90 6.79
CA GLY A 98 -2.26 12.63 7.33
C GLY A 98 -1.32 13.18 6.26
N GLY A 99 -1.71 13.07 4.97
CA GLY A 99 -0.93 13.57 3.85
C GLY A 99 -1.61 13.34 2.51
N SER A 100 -0.84 13.44 1.44
CA SER A 100 -1.37 13.43 0.07
C SER A 100 -1.93 12.06 -0.36
N PHE A 101 -1.44 10.95 0.21
CA PHE A 101 -1.95 9.62 -0.13
C PHE A 101 -3.21 9.27 0.67
N GLY A 102 -3.31 9.68 1.93
CA GLY A 102 -4.56 9.63 2.67
C GLY A 102 -5.67 10.48 2.01
N ASP A 103 -5.34 11.68 1.57
CA ASP A 103 -6.25 12.54 0.80
C ASP A 103 -6.69 11.89 -0.53
N ARG A 104 -5.80 11.11 -1.16
CA ARG A 104 -6.13 10.36 -2.38
C ARG A 104 -7.19 9.30 -2.13
N PHE A 105 -7.12 8.56 -1.02
CA PHE A 105 -8.18 7.62 -0.64
C PHE A 105 -9.52 8.34 -0.43
N CYS A 106 -9.51 9.50 0.22
CA CYS A 106 -10.73 10.31 0.36
C CYS A 106 -11.33 10.67 -1.01
N LYS A 107 -10.50 11.14 -1.95
CA LYS A 107 -10.94 11.46 -3.32
C LYS A 107 -11.47 10.25 -4.08
N LEU A 108 -10.87 9.09 -3.92
CA LEU A 108 -11.35 7.86 -4.54
C LEU A 108 -12.72 7.46 -3.97
N CYS A 109 -12.91 7.58 -2.66
CA CYS A 109 -14.22 7.37 -2.04
C CYS A 109 -15.27 8.34 -2.60
N ASP A 110 -14.93 9.62 -2.77
CA ASP A 110 -15.82 10.62 -3.39
C ASP A 110 -16.20 10.23 -4.83
N ILE A 111 -15.23 9.82 -5.66
CA ILE A 111 -15.45 9.42 -7.06
C ILE A 111 -16.41 8.23 -7.16
N HIS A 112 -16.27 7.25 -6.27
CA HIS A 112 -17.07 6.03 -6.27
C HIS A 112 -18.30 6.09 -5.37
N ASN A 113 -18.60 7.26 -4.80
CA ASN A 113 -19.74 7.49 -3.89
C ASN A 113 -19.73 6.55 -2.68
N ILE A 114 -18.55 6.23 -2.16
CA ILE A 114 -18.39 5.47 -0.93
C ILE A 114 -18.44 6.43 0.26
N PRO A 115 -19.40 6.29 1.18
CA PRO A 115 -19.46 7.11 2.39
C PRO A 115 -18.21 6.92 3.25
N TYR A 116 -17.60 8.00 3.70
CA TYR A 116 -16.45 7.93 4.59
C TYR A 116 -16.40 9.11 5.55
N ASP A 117 -15.60 8.97 6.61
CA ASP A 117 -15.18 10.08 7.46
C ASP A 117 -13.64 10.08 7.55
N ALA A 118 -13.04 11.23 7.23
CA ALA A 118 -11.59 11.38 7.25
C ALA A 118 -11.08 11.69 8.67
N ILE A 119 -10.14 10.89 9.14
CA ILE A 119 -9.35 11.19 10.34
C ILE A 119 -8.22 12.12 9.91
N LYS A 120 -8.48 13.42 9.95
CA LYS A 120 -7.51 14.43 9.50
C LYS A 120 -6.44 14.64 10.55
N LEU A 121 -5.18 14.41 10.16
CA LEU A 121 -4.01 14.61 11.00
C LEU A 121 -3.19 15.81 10.53
N GLU A 122 -2.55 16.47 11.46
CA GLU A 122 -1.52 17.46 11.12
C GLU A 122 -0.35 16.75 10.41
N THR A 123 0.24 17.42 9.44
CA THR A 123 1.39 16.92 8.68
C THR A 123 2.51 16.43 9.60
N GLY A 124 2.93 15.20 9.42
CA GLY A 124 4.00 14.59 10.21
C GLY A 124 3.58 14.05 11.58
N ARG A 125 2.30 14.12 11.93
CA ARG A 125 1.78 13.64 13.23
C ARG A 125 1.36 12.18 13.15
N GLN A 126 1.68 11.41 14.17
CA GLN A 126 1.27 10.02 14.34
C GLN A 126 -0.22 9.93 14.69
N LEU A 127 -0.90 8.89 14.20
CA LEU A 127 -2.27 8.54 14.57
C LEU A 127 -2.34 8.06 16.01
N ARG A 128 -3.37 8.49 16.74
CA ARG A 128 -3.69 8.04 18.08
C ARG A 128 -5.10 7.47 18.11
N GLU A 129 -5.38 6.60 19.05
CA GLU A 129 -6.73 6.04 19.23
C GLU A 129 -7.79 7.12 19.47
N SER A 130 -7.44 8.14 20.25
CA SER A 130 -8.32 9.29 20.47
C SER A 130 -8.72 10.06 19.21
N ASP A 131 -7.88 10.04 18.18
CA ASP A 131 -8.21 10.67 16.89
C ASP A 131 -9.27 9.85 16.14
N ILE A 132 -9.16 8.53 16.22
CA ILE A 132 -10.15 7.62 15.64
C ILE A 132 -11.48 7.76 16.37
N GLU A 133 -11.46 7.70 17.70
CA GLU A 133 -12.66 7.81 18.55
C GLU A 133 -13.40 9.14 18.35
N ALA A 134 -12.66 10.24 18.20
CA ALA A 134 -13.24 11.57 17.96
C ALA A 134 -14.06 11.63 16.66
N VAL A 135 -13.66 10.90 15.63
CA VAL A 135 -14.34 10.84 14.34
C VAL A 135 -15.41 9.75 14.32
N ALA A 136 -15.12 8.61 14.95
CA ALA A 136 -15.99 7.44 14.91
C ALA A 136 -17.23 7.55 15.81
N LYS A 137 -17.27 8.53 16.69
CA LYS A 137 -18.34 8.71 17.67
C LYS A 137 -19.74 8.68 17.04
N ASP A 138 -20.60 7.86 17.63
CA ASP A 138 -22.03 7.73 17.28
C ASP A 138 -22.32 7.28 15.84
N LYS A 139 -21.31 6.73 15.13
CA LYS A 139 -21.44 6.21 13.77
C LYS A 139 -21.02 4.75 13.68
N LYS A 140 -21.57 4.04 12.70
CA LYS A 140 -21.16 2.68 12.36
C LYS A 140 -20.30 2.71 11.10
N TYR A 141 -19.22 1.97 11.13
CA TYR A 141 -18.30 1.80 10.00
C TYR A 141 -18.22 0.32 9.63
N THR A 142 -17.84 0.06 8.39
CA THR A 142 -17.62 -1.30 7.85
C THR A 142 -16.17 -1.50 7.46
N ALA A 143 -15.41 -0.40 7.22
CA ALA A 143 -14.03 -0.46 6.78
C ALA A 143 -13.15 0.62 7.44
N PHE A 144 -11.86 0.32 7.49
CA PHE A 144 -10.79 1.23 7.86
C PHE A 144 -9.74 1.24 6.74
N ILE A 145 -9.38 2.42 6.25
CA ILE A 145 -8.47 2.60 5.13
C ILE A 145 -7.26 3.41 5.59
N VAL A 146 -6.07 2.91 5.30
CA VAL A 146 -4.82 3.56 5.70
C VAL A 146 -3.68 3.30 4.73
N ASN A 147 -2.82 4.30 4.52
CA ASN A 147 -1.47 4.09 4.01
C ASN A 147 -0.57 3.75 5.20
N LYS A 148 0.02 2.57 5.26
CA LYS A 148 0.93 2.21 6.37
C LYS A 148 2.05 3.24 6.52
N HIS A 149 2.61 3.68 5.40
CA HIS A 149 3.61 4.74 5.33
C HIS A 149 3.06 5.88 4.47
N GLU A 150 2.76 7.01 5.09
CA GLU A 150 2.37 8.22 4.37
C GLU A 150 3.61 8.86 3.74
N THR A 151 3.87 8.50 2.51
CA THR A 151 5.09 8.85 1.76
C THR A 151 5.32 10.36 1.67
N SER A 152 4.24 11.14 1.59
CA SER A 152 4.34 12.61 1.45
C SER A 152 4.84 13.32 2.71
N THR A 153 4.75 12.67 3.87
CA THR A 153 5.12 13.25 5.17
C THR A 153 6.17 12.45 5.93
N GLY A 154 6.44 11.20 5.48
CA GLY A 154 7.38 10.29 6.12
C GLY A 154 6.85 9.63 7.39
N VAL A 155 5.55 9.72 7.67
CA VAL A 155 4.94 9.07 8.85
C VAL A 155 4.68 7.60 8.56
N HIS A 156 5.20 6.75 9.44
CA HIS A 156 4.90 5.33 9.48
C HIS A 156 3.89 5.09 10.61
N TYR A 157 2.65 4.75 10.27
CA TYR A 157 1.59 4.59 11.27
C TYR A 157 1.74 3.30 12.06
N ASP A 158 1.32 3.33 13.32
CA ASP A 158 1.27 2.18 14.22
C ASP A 158 0.17 1.21 13.78
N MET A 159 0.58 0.16 13.04
CA MET A 159 -0.34 -0.85 12.53
C MET A 159 -0.91 -1.74 13.64
N ALA A 160 -0.23 -1.89 14.79
CA ALA A 160 -0.77 -2.65 15.90
C ALA A 160 -2.00 -1.95 16.50
N LEU A 161 -1.91 -0.64 16.72
CA LEU A 161 -3.04 0.17 17.16
C LEU A 161 -4.23 0.08 16.19
N ILE A 162 -3.97 0.19 14.88
CA ILE A 162 -5.01 0.14 13.85
C ILE A 162 -5.65 -1.25 13.80
N SER A 163 -4.83 -2.29 13.79
CA SER A 163 -5.26 -3.69 13.80
C SER A 163 -6.19 -3.98 14.98
N ASP A 164 -5.77 -3.59 16.18
CA ASP A 164 -6.55 -3.80 17.41
C ASP A 164 -7.89 -3.04 17.37
N TYR A 165 -7.89 -1.83 16.84
CA TYR A 165 -9.11 -1.06 16.66
C TYR A 165 -10.05 -1.74 15.65
N CYS A 166 -9.56 -2.17 14.50
CA CYS A 166 -10.35 -2.85 13.48
C CYS A 166 -10.94 -4.17 13.99
N LYS A 167 -10.14 -4.99 14.68
CA LYS A 167 -10.59 -6.26 15.26
C LYS A 167 -11.70 -6.06 16.31
N ARG A 168 -11.54 -5.08 17.20
CA ARG A 168 -12.54 -4.78 18.24
C ARG A 168 -13.87 -4.27 17.66
N ASN A 169 -13.83 -3.62 16.51
CA ASN A 169 -15.00 -3.02 15.87
C ASN A 169 -15.50 -3.80 14.65
N ASN A 170 -14.89 -4.96 14.34
CA ASN A 170 -15.23 -5.80 13.20
C ASN A 170 -15.21 -5.03 11.86
N LEU A 171 -14.14 -4.26 11.63
CA LEU A 171 -13.95 -3.48 10.42
C LEU A 171 -13.03 -4.22 9.43
N LEU A 172 -13.36 -4.15 8.14
CA LEU A 172 -12.41 -4.52 7.08
C LEU A 172 -11.22 -3.57 7.11
N LEU A 173 -10.01 -4.10 7.11
CA LEU A 173 -8.78 -3.32 7.09
C LEU A 173 -8.15 -3.32 5.71
N ILE A 174 -8.17 -2.17 5.03
CA ILE A 174 -7.57 -1.93 3.71
C ILE A 174 -6.29 -1.13 3.90
N VAL A 175 -5.15 -1.70 3.47
CA VAL A 175 -3.82 -1.12 3.69
C VAL A 175 -3.10 -0.86 2.39
N ASP A 176 -2.79 0.39 2.09
CA ASP A 176 -1.77 0.71 1.11
C ASP A 176 -0.37 0.59 1.74
N ASN A 177 0.39 -0.38 1.27
CA ASN A 177 1.73 -0.69 1.76
C ASN A 177 2.83 -0.42 0.70
N ILE A 178 2.53 0.35 -0.34
CA ILE A 178 3.40 0.48 -1.53
C ILE A 178 4.81 0.99 -1.20
N SER A 179 4.95 1.94 -0.28
CA SER A 179 6.25 2.53 0.07
C SER A 179 6.96 1.85 1.25
N SER A 180 6.32 0.87 1.88
CA SER A 180 6.88 0.12 3.02
C SER A 180 6.93 -1.39 2.78
N PHE A 181 6.29 -1.91 1.72
CA PHE A 181 6.33 -3.34 1.40
C PHE A 181 7.76 -3.83 1.16
N LEU A 182 8.14 -4.90 1.83
CA LEU A 182 9.50 -5.48 1.86
C LEU A 182 10.61 -4.58 2.45
N CYS A 183 10.26 -3.38 2.94
CA CYS A 183 11.19 -2.51 3.65
C CYS A 183 10.98 -2.57 5.16
N ASP A 184 9.73 -2.70 5.58
CA ASP A 184 9.31 -2.77 6.97
C ASP A 184 8.49 -4.02 7.22
N ASP A 185 8.52 -4.52 8.45
CA ASP A 185 7.76 -5.69 8.86
C ASP A 185 6.25 -5.49 8.59
N PHE A 186 5.68 -6.46 7.88
CA PHE A 186 4.25 -6.48 7.58
C PHE A 186 3.77 -7.92 7.45
N ASN A 187 2.74 -8.27 8.20
CA ASN A 187 2.11 -9.58 8.13
C ASN A 187 0.60 -9.41 8.12
N MET A 188 -0.02 -9.64 6.96
CA MET A 188 -1.45 -9.45 6.76
C MET A 188 -2.29 -10.26 7.74
N SER A 189 -1.96 -11.55 7.91
CA SER A 189 -2.76 -12.43 8.78
C SER A 189 -2.65 -12.05 10.26
N GLU A 190 -1.50 -11.64 10.74
CA GLU A 190 -1.32 -11.20 12.13
C GLU A 190 -2.04 -9.86 12.40
N LEU A 191 -1.94 -8.94 11.47
CA LEU A 191 -2.61 -7.65 11.54
C LEU A 191 -4.13 -7.75 11.29
N GLY A 192 -4.59 -8.79 10.61
CA GLY A 192 -5.96 -8.89 10.14
C GLY A 192 -6.25 -7.89 9.02
N ALA A 193 -5.25 -7.63 8.17
CA ALA A 193 -5.47 -6.84 6.96
C ALA A 193 -6.17 -7.72 5.92
N ASP A 194 -7.27 -7.21 5.37
CA ASP A 194 -8.11 -7.94 4.42
C ASP A 194 -7.65 -7.69 2.98
N VAL A 195 -7.10 -6.47 2.74
CA VAL A 195 -6.60 -6.03 1.42
C VAL A 195 -5.40 -5.12 1.58
#